data_287440dbc89c55fb84456ec3eaaa80e0
#
_entry.id   287440dbc89c55fb84456ec3eaaa80e0
#
_cell.length_a   1.000
_cell.length_b   1.000
_cell.length_c   1.000
_cell.angle_alpha   90.00
_cell.angle_beta   90.00
_cell.angle_gamma   90.00
#
_symmetry.space_group_name_H-M   'P 1'
#
loop_
_entity.id
_entity.type
_entity.pdbx_description
1 polymer ?
#
loop_
_entity_poly.entity_id
_entity_poly.type
_entity_poly.pdbx_seq_one_letter_code
_entity_poly.pdbx_strand_id
1 'polypeptide(L)'
;MTPKALLLRLALLSAALAPLSLGAADRDWPEYLGGADRAHYSTLDQINAANVGTLTRAWEFHSGTFGQMQCNPLVVNGVLYGATGTSGIFALDAATGKLLWKFSVPGVLDPILANDRGVTYWTDGDQPRILCTVGPWLYALSASTGKMIPEFGNGGRVSLRTGLGPQAQDKFVCSTTPGTLYGDLLVMPTRVGEDQDAAPGTIQAFNVRTGTLAWTFETIPFPDQPGYETWSKDAYRNTTVGSANCWAGMAIDRKRGILFVPTGSAAPDFWGGDRVGDDLYANCLLALDAGTGKLLWYQQTIHHDIWDKDLPAPPVLVTVRHEGHMVDAVAQTTKTGFVFLFDRVSGKSLFPIEERPFPKSSLDGEVTSPTQPVPVLPKPYARQTLTEADLSPYAENRDELLAQFRSARKGLFQPFGKDNVILLPGFDGGGEWGGP
;
A
#
# COMPACT_ATOMS: atom_id res chain seq x y z
N MET A 1 92.15 13.96 1.91
CA MET A 1 90.93 14.81 1.69
C MET A 1 89.78 13.87 1.32
N THR A 2 88.89 13.67 2.28
CA THR A 2 87.75 12.72 2.17
C THR A 2 86.50 13.42 1.66
N PRO A 3 85.73 12.83 0.72
CA PRO A 3 84.41 13.36 0.35
C PRO A 3 83.30 12.82 1.30
N LYS A 4 82.46 13.74 1.78
CA LYS A 4 81.28 13.45 2.60
C LYS A 4 80.17 12.86 1.74
N ALA A 5 79.64 11.69 2.12
CA ALA A 5 78.45 11.10 1.58
C ALA A 5 77.19 11.81 2.08
N LEU A 6 76.35 12.28 1.18
CA LEU A 6 75.07 12.91 1.44
C LEU A 6 73.97 11.79 1.39
N LEU A 7 73.48 11.41 2.54
CA LEU A 7 72.32 10.46 2.66
C LEU A 7 71.00 11.23 2.49
N LEU A 8 70.33 11.00 1.37
CA LEU A 8 68.99 11.48 1.09
C LEU A 8 67.97 10.50 1.70
N ARG A 9 67.29 10.92 2.76
CA ARG A 9 66.18 10.16 3.34
C ARG A 9 64.92 10.48 2.53
N LEU A 10 64.43 9.49 1.73
CA LEU A 10 63.08 9.50 1.19
C LEU A 10 62.09 9.17 2.31
N ALA A 11 61.29 10.13 2.73
CA ALA A 11 60.16 9.93 3.58
C ALA A 11 58.97 9.50 2.66
N LEU A 12 58.60 8.20 2.70
CA LEU A 12 57.37 7.71 2.14
C LEU A 12 56.21 8.22 2.99
N LEU A 13 55.48 9.20 2.50
CA LEU A 13 54.13 9.56 3.02
C LEU A 13 53.16 8.48 2.55
N SER A 14 52.85 7.53 3.41
CA SER A 14 51.68 6.67 3.24
C SER A 14 50.44 7.49 3.55
N ALA A 15 49.82 8.08 2.55
CA ALA A 15 48.45 8.59 2.66
C ALA A 15 47.51 7.40 2.92
N ALA A 16 47.17 7.19 4.19
CA ALA A 16 46.06 6.32 4.54
C ALA A 16 44.78 6.99 3.98
N LEU A 17 44.25 6.43 2.88
CA LEU A 17 42.90 6.71 2.45
C LEU A 17 41.98 6.25 3.59
N ALA A 18 41.52 7.16 4.43
CA ALA A 18 40.41 6.90 5.32
C ALA A 18 39.22 6.50 4.44
N PRO A 19 38.53 5.40 4.73
CA PRO A 19 37.29 5.10 4.02
C PRO A 19 36.34 6.28 4.26
N LEU A 20 35.88 6.91 3.17
CA LEU A 20 34.74 7.83 3.22
C LEU A 20 33.60 7.05 3.89
N SER A 21 33.32 7.36 5.14
CA SER A 21 32.12 6.86 5.79
C SER A 21 30.94 7.47 5.05
N LEU A 22 30.28 6.70 4.20
CA LEU A 22 28.92 7.01 3.75
C LEU A 22 28.12 7.36 4.99
N GLY A 23 27.42 8.48 4.98
CA GLY A 23 26.57 8.90 6.11
C GLY A 23 25.56 7.79 6.43
N ALA A 24 25.13 7.67 7.68
CA ALA A 24 24.18 6.62 8.10
C ALA A 24 22.91 6.60 7.24
N ALA A 25 22.47 7.75 6.75
CA ALA A 25 21.33 7.92 5.87
C ALA A 25 21.43 7.17 4.52
N ASP A 26 22.64 7.01 3.98
CA ASP A 26 22.85 6.32 2.68
C ASP A 26 22.88 4.79 2.79
N ARG A 27 22.81 4.23 4.00
CA ARG A 27 22.84 2.80 4.26
C ARG A 27 21.53 2.23 4.76
N ASP A 28 20.64 3.10 5.17
CA ASP A 28 19.39 2.73 5.79
C ASP A 28 18.27 2.50 4.75
N TRP A 29 17.29 1.68 5.15
CA TRP A 29 16.01 1.49 4.48
C TRP A 29 14.90 1.75 5.50
N PRO A 30 14.67 3.04 5.87
CA PRO A 30 13.95 3.39 7.10
C PRO A 30 12.43 3.36 6.96
N GLU A 31 11.91 3.20 5.74
CA GLU A 31 10.48 3.25 5.47
C GLU A 31 10.03 2.12 4.55
N TYR A 32 8.78 1.75 4.71
CA TYR A 32 8.09 0.78 3.82
C TYR A 32 8.29 1.17 2.36
N LEU A 33 8.71 0.20 1.53
CA LEU A 33 9.01 0.37 0.10
C LEU A 33 10.07 1.43 -0.21
N GLY A 34 11.01 1.69 0.72
CA GLY A 34 12.22 2.48 0.50
C GLY A 34 12.14 3.94 0.93
N GLY A 35 10.97 4.55 0.92
CA GLY A 35 10.83 5.96 1.26
C GLY A 35 9.39 6.46 1.26
N ALA A 36 9.23 7.74 1.59
CA ALA A 36 7.94 8.42 1.57
C ALA A 36 7.26 8.43 0.18
N ASP A 37 8.06 8.35 -0.86
CA ASP A 37 7.67 8.33 -2.27
C ASP A 37 7.33 6.93 -2.81
N ARG A 38 7.63 5.87 -2.05
CA ARG A 38 7.42 4.46 -2.42
C ARG A 38 8.16 4.03 -3.68
N ALA A 39 9.30 4.65 -3.97
CA ALA A 39 10.04 4.44 -5.21
C ALA A 39 10.89 3.16 -5.27
N HIS A 40 11.00 2.39 -4.19
CA HIS A 40 11.84 1.18 -4.08
C HIS A 40 13.31 1.43 -4.48
N TYR A 41 13.78 2.65 -4.35
CA TYR A 41 15.10 3.06 -4.81
C TYR A 41 16.09 3.21 -3.66
N SER A 42 17.31 2.72 -3.88
CA SER A 42 18.48 2.93 -3.02
C SER A 42 19.60 3.55 -3.82
N THR A 43 20.36 4.44 -3.19
CA THR A 43 21.60 5.02 -3.78
C THR A 43 22.80 4.09 -3.67
N LEU A 44 22.66 2.94 -2.99
CA LEU A 44 23.72 1.93 -2.86
C LEU A 44 24.02 1.30 -4.22
N ASP A 45 25.32 1.21 -4.60
CA ASP A 45 25.80 0.73 -5.90
C ASP A 45 26.76 -0.47 -5.81
N GLN A 46 26.99 -1.00 -4.59
CA GLN A 46 27.87 -2.15 -4.37
C GLN A 46 27.39 -3.41 -5.10
N ILE A 47 26.06 -3.56 -5.25
CA ILE A 47 25.46 -4.65 -6.05
C ILE A 47 25.02 -4.05 -7.37
N ASN A 48 25.51 -4.62 -8.48
CA ASN A 48 25.24 -4.17 -9.84
C ASN A 48 25.23 -5.35 -10.83
N ALA A 49 24.95 -5.09 -12.09
CA ALA A 49 24.82 -6.12 -13.12
C ALA A 49 26.08 -7.00 -13.29
N ALA A 50 27.27 -6.48 -12.95
CA ALA A 50 28.51 -7.23 -13.07
C ALA A 50 28.74 -8.24 -11.94
N ASN A 51 28.17 -8.02 -10.77
CA ASN A 51 28.46 -8.84 -9.59
C ASN A 51 27.22 -9.51 -8.95
N VAL A 52 26.00 -9.16 -9.37
CA VAL A 52 24.76 -9.73 -8.80
C VAL A 52 24.72 -11.27 -8.89
N GLY A 53 25.29 -11.85 -9.95
CA GLY A 53 25.38 -13.30 -10.16
C GLY A 53 26.35 -14.03 -9.21
N THR A 54 27.20 -13.28 -8.49
CA THR A 54 28.18 -13.84 -7.53
C THR A 54 27.74 -13.72 -6.08
N LEU A 55 26.54 -13.21 -5.81
CA LEU A 55 26.02 -13.07 -4.47
C LEU A 55 25.87 -14.43 -3.80
N THR A 56 26.28 -14.51 -2.52
CA THR A 56 26.09 -15.67 -1.66
C THR A 56 25.27 -15.27 -0.43
N ARG A 57 24.53 -16.23 0.12
CA ARG A 57 23.75 -15.99 1.34
C ARG A 57 24.72 -15.73 2.50
N ALA A 58 24.63 -14.54 3.11
CA ALA A 58 25.45 -14.15 4.24
C ALA A 58 24.96 -14.79 5.56
N TRP A 59 23.65 -14.82 5.76
CA TRP A 59 23.01 -15.42 6.94
C TRP A 59 21.55 -15.80 6.62
N GLU A 60 20.94 -16.53 7.54
CA GLU A 60 19.54 -16.95 7.48
C GLU A 60 18.92 -16.85 8.89
N PHE A 61 17.71 -16.32 8.96
CA PHE A 61 16.93 -16.22 10.20
C PHE A 61 15.66 -17.05 10.09
N HIS A 62 15.47 -17.98 11.04
CA HIS A 62 14.27 -18.79 11.16
C HIS A 62 13.31 -18.14 12.18
N SER A 63 12.19 -17.61 11.72
CA SER A 63 11.20 -16.96 12.59
C SER A 63 10.52 -17.92 13.58
N GLY A 64 10.52 -19.22 13.25
CA GLY A 64 9.83 -20.25 14.02
C GLY A 64 8.30 -20.17 13.93
N THR A 65 7.78 -19.48 12.90
CA THR A 65 6.34 -19.31 12.67
C THR A 65 5.92 -19.90 11.34
N PHE A 66 4.63 -20.21 11.21
CA PHE A 66 4.03 -20.71 9.97
C PHE A 66 3.32 -19.56 9.22
N GLY A 67 2.90 -19.83 7.98
CA GLY A 67 2.11 -18.89 7.16
C GLY A 67 2.96 -18.09 6.18
N GLN A 68 2.30 -17.25 5.42
CA GLN A 68 2.93 -16.40 4.42
C GLN A 68 3.67 -15.23 5.09
N MET A 69 4.90 -15.03 4.69
CA MET A 69 5.68 -13.88 5.12
C MET A 69 5.68 -12.84 3.99
N GLN A 70 4.87 -11.80 4.14
CA GLN A 70 4.73 -10.72 3.16
C GLN A 70 5.57 -9.48 3.52
N CYS A 71 6.45 -9.60 4.52
CA CYS A 71 7.16 -8.49 5.12
C CYS A 71 8.17 -7.84 4.17
N ASN A 72 8.10 -6.52 4.07
CA ASN A 72 9.16 -5.64 3.59
C ASN A 72 9.89 -5.09 4.82
N PRO A 73 11.06 -5.63 5.18
CA PRO A 73 11.76 -5.23 6.40
C PRO A 73 12.33 -3.82 6.28
N LEU A 74 12.50 -3.17 7.42
CA LEU A 74 13.24 -1.92 7.52
C LEU A 74 14.66 -2.19 7.99
N VAL A 75 15.59 -1.34 7.59
CA VAL A 75 16.96 -1.32 8.15
C VAL A 75 17.25 0.10 8.61
N VAL A 76 17.50 0.26 9.92
CA VAL A 76 17.80 1.55 10.52
C VAL A 76 18.97 1.40 11.48
N ASN A 77 20.04 2.16 11.27
CA ASN A 77 21.24 2.14 12.11
C ASN A 77 21.81 0.72 12.33
N GLY A 78 21.82 -0.12 11.29
CA GLY A 78 22.33 -1.49 11.37
C GLY A 78 21.40 -2.51 12.04
N VAL A 79 20.17 -2.14 12.37
CA VAL A 79 19.14 -3.04 12.90
C VAL A 79 18.07 -3.28 11.84
N LEU A 80 17.79 -4.54 11.55
CA LEU A 80 16.70 -4.96 10.67
C LEU A 80 15.45 -5.23 11.50
N TYR A 81 14.35 -4.57 11.16
CA TYR A 81 13.03 -4.77 11.77
C TYR A 81 12.09 -5.42 10.78
N GLY A 82 11.37 -6.44 11.21
CA GLY A 82 10.43 -7.14 10.35
C GLY A 82 9.28 -7.78 11.10
N ALA A 83 8.30 -8.27 10.33
CA ALA A 83 7.14 -9.01 10.81
C ALA A 83 7.21 -10.47 10.37
N THR A 84 6.66 -11.37 11.18
CA THR A 84 6.57 -12.81 10.86
C THR A 84 5.22 -13.13 10.20
N GLY A 85 5.07 -14.33 9.66
CA GLY A 85 3.79 -14.80 9.09
C GLY A 85 2.68 -15.05 10.11
N THR A 86 2.91 -14.81 11.41
CA THR A 86 1.93 -15.04 12.49
C THR A 86 2.02 -13.96 13.56
N SER A 87 1.79 -12.68 13.18
CA SER A 87 1.68 -11.57 14.15
C SER A 87 2.88 -11.34 15.07
N GLY A 88 4.07 -11.80 14.71
CA GLY A 88 5.30 -11.55 15.46
C GLY A 88 6.10 -10.42 14.82
N ILE A 89 6.70 -9.58 15.66
CA ILE A 89 7.64 -8.53 15.23
C ILE A 89 9.02 -8.91 15.77
N PHE A 90 10.07 -8.69 14.98
CA PHE A 90 11.43 -8.99 15.38
C PHE A 90 12.41 -7.90 14.99
N ALA A 91 13.52 -7.85 15.71
CA ALA A 91 14.70 -7.07 15.34
C ALA A 91 15.93 -7.96 15.28
N LEU A 92 16.72 -7.78 14.23
CA LEU A 92 17.96 -8.50 14.00
C LEU A 92 19.13 -7.51 13.87
N ASP A 93 20.31 -7.93 14.23
CA ASP A 93 21.53 -7.31 13.71
C ASP A 93 21.59 -7.53 12.20
N ALA A 94 21.56 -6.46 11.43
CA ALA A 94 21.42 -6.53 9.96
C ALA A 94 22.64 -7.18 9.28
N ALA A 95 23.82 -7.10 9.88
CA ALA A 95 25.05 -7.68 9.31
C ALA A 95 25.15 -9.19 9.55
N THR A 96 24.62 -9.69 10.66
CA THR A 96 24.83 -11.09 11.11
C THR A 96 23.56 -11.93 11.16
N GLY A 97 22.38 -11.31 11.07
CA GLY A 97 21.09 -12.02 11.25
C GLY A 97 20.81 -12.44 12.71
N LYS A 98 21.64 -12.00 13.67
CA LYS A 98 21.44 -12.34 15.09
C LYS A 98 20.18 -11.68 15.63
N LEU A 99 19.32 -12.48 16.28
CA LEU A 99 18.13 -11.98 16.95
C LEU A 99 18.51 -11.05 18.12
N LEU A 100 17.98 -9.84 18.11
CA LEU A 100 18.11 -8.85 19.19
C LEU A 100 16.90 -8.94 20.13
N TRP A 101 15.70 -8.92 19.58
CA TRP A 101 14.46 -9.10 20.33
C TRP A 101 13.32 -9.60 19.43
N LYS A 102 12.30 -10.18 20.06
CA LYS A 102 11.04 -10.59 19.41
C LYS A 102 9.87 -10.16 20.28
N PHE A 103 8.82 -9.65 19.63
CA PHE A 103 7.52 -9.36 20.23
C PHE A 103 6.46 -10.25 19.58
N SER A 104 5.52 -10.74 20.38
CA SER A 104 4.36 -11.49 19.91
C SER A 104 3.18 -11.28 20.84
N VAL A 105 1.97 -11.32 20.30
CA VAL A 105 0.73 -11.27 21.09
C VAL A 105 0.19 -12.69 21.21
N PRO A 106 0.10 -13.25 22.44
CA PRO A 106 -0.43 -14.59 22.63
C PRO A 106 -1.90 -14.71 22.19
N GLY A 107 -2.26 -15.84 21.59
CA GLY A 107 -3.64 -16.18 21.25
C GLY A 107 -4.13 -15.64 19.91
N VAL A 108 -3.32 -14.89 19.17
CA VAL A 108 -3.65 -14.47 17.80
C VAL A 108 -3.08 -15.50 16.84
N LEU A 109 -3.91 -16.45 16.43
CA LEU A 109 -3.52 -17.54 15.52
C LEU A 109 -4.18 -17.46 14.14
N ASP A 110 -5.03 -16.46 13.90
CA ASP A 110 -5.70 -16.30 12.60
C ASP A 110 -4.68 -15.82 11.55
N PRO A 111 -4.39 -16.62 10.51
CA PRO A 111 -3.48 -16.22 9.44
C PRO A 111 -3.91 -14.95 8.70
N ILE A 112 -5.21 -14.69 8.61
CA ILE A 112 -5.77 -13.50 7.94
C ILE A 112 -5.45 -12.23 8.75
N LEU A 113 -5.44 -12.34 10.09
CA LEU A 113 -5.08 -11.24 11.00
C LEU A 113 -3.57 -11.08 11.19
N ALA A 114 -2.79 -12.03 10.69
CA ALA A 114 -1.37 -12.19 11.02
C ALA A 114 -0.41 -11.74 9.91
N ASN A 115 -0.89 -11.59 8.67
CA ASN A 115 -0.05 -11.20 7.56
C ASN A 115 0.25 -9.71 7.62
N ASP A 116 1.41 -9.36 8.19
CA ASP A 116 1.88 -7.97 8.23
C ASP A 116 2.97 -7.75 7.17
N ARG A 117 2.78 -6.73 6.35
CA ARG A 117 3.71 -6.35 5.27
C ARG A 117 4.91 -5.56 5.77
N GLY A 118 4.97 -5.27 7.04
CA GLY A 118 6.09 -4.59 7.67
C GLY A 118 5.70 -3.79 8.90
N VAL A 119 6.60 -2.91 9.32
CA VAL A 119 6.45 -2.06 10.49
C VAL A 119 6.79 -0.60 10.12
N THR A 120 6.43 0.35 10.99
CA THR A 120 6.83 1.74 10.85
C THR A 120 7.83 2.10 11.94
N TYR A 121 8.96 2.67 11.55
CA TYR A 121 9.95 3.22 12.48
C TYR A 121 9.75 4.72 12.63
N TRP A 122 9.66 5.20 13.88
CA TRP A 122 9.58 6.62 14.20
C TRP A 122 10.60 6.99 15.29
N THR A 123 11.17 8.18 15.22
CA THR A 123 12.08 8.69 16.23
C THR A 123 12.00 10.22 16.35
N ASP A 124 12.18 10.69 17.58
CA ASP A 124 12.47 12.09 17.92
C ASP A 124 13.94 12.31 18.31
N GLY A 125 14.77 11.27 18.17
CA GLY A 125 16.16 11.24 18.59
C GLY A 125 16.37 10.49 19.91
N ASP A 126 15.44 10.56 20.86
CA ASP A 126 15.62 10.02 22.21
C ASP A 126 14.96 8.64 22.41
N GLN A 127 13.73 8.49 21.94
CA GLN A 127 12.93 7.27 22.16
C GLN A 127 12.41 6.70 20.85
N PRO A 128 13.25 6.01 20.07
CA PRO A 128 12.81 5.42 18.82
C PRO A 128 11.78 4.32 19.06
N ARG A 129 10.75 4.28 18.20
CA ARG A 129 9.60 3.39 18.30
C ARG A 129 9.41 2.57 17.04
N ILE A 130 8.98 1.34 17.23
CA ILE A 130 8.37 0.51 16.20
C ILE A 130 6.87 0.56 16.40
N LEU A 131 6.16 1.04 15.38
CA LEU A 131 4.69 1.04 15.32
C LEU A 131 4.28 -0.13 14.44
N CYS A 132 3.47 -1.03 14.97
CA CYS A 132 3.07 -2.26 14.30
C CYS A 132 1.64 -2.64 14.66
N THR A 133 1.03 -3.51 13.87
CA THR A 133 -0.34 -3.94 14.08
C THR A 133 -0.43 -5.44 14.37
N VAL A 134 -1.36 -5.81 15.23
CA VAL A 134 -1.76 -7.19 15.46
C VAL A 134 -3.29 -7.21 15.59
N GLY A 135 -3.96 -7.81 14.63
CA GLY A 135 -5.41 -7.76 14.53
C GLY A 135 -5.92 -6.30 14.50
N PRO A 136 -6.92 -5.94 15.33
CA PRO A 136 -7.48 -4.60 15.36
C PRO A 136 -6.68 -3.59 16.21
N TRP A 137 -5.45 -3.92 16.60
CA TRP A 137 -4.67 -3.11 17.53
C TRP A 137 -3.41 -2.56 16.88
N LEU A 138 -3.18 -1.27 17.05
CA LEU A 138 -1.92 -0.60 16.79
C LEU A 138 -1.10 -0.54 18.08
N TYR A 139 0.11 -1.05 18.04
CA TYR A 139 1.08 -1.11 19.14
C TYR A 139 2.23 -0.13 18.93
N ALA A 140 2.75 0.42 20.02
CA ALA A 140 4.03 1.10 20.04
C ALA A 140 5.03 0.32 20.89
N LEU A 141 6.13 -0.08 20.27
CA LEU A 141 7.23 -0.81 20.90
C LEU A 141 8.48 0.06 20.93
N SER A 142 9.27 -0.07 21.99
CA SER A 142 10.63 0.48 22.01
C SER A 142 11.47 -0.22 20.92
N ALA A 143 12.05 0.54 20.01
CA ALA A 143 12.85 -0.02 18.92
C ALA A 143 14.09 -0.77 19.43
N SER A 144 14.64 -0.38 20.59
CA SER A 144 15.82 -1.04 21.17
C SER A 144 15.51 -2.33 21.92
N THR A 145 14.31 -2.50 22.47
CA THR A 145 13.98 -3.62 23.37
C THR A 145 12.80 -4.48 22.95
N GLY A 146 11.97 -4.02 22.02
CA GLY A 146 10.72 -4.69 21.62
C GLY A 146 9.62 -4.67 22.70
N LYS A 147 9.83 -3.96 23.81
CA LYS A 147 8.81 -3.84 24.86
C LYS A 147 7.76 -2.79 24.49
N MET A 148 6.50 -3.05 24.84
CA MET A 148 5.43 -2.06 24.70
C MET A 148 5.76 -0.78 25.48
N ILE A 149 5.38 0.36 24.92
CA ILE A 149 5.51 1.70 25.54
C ILE A 149 4.19 1.99 26.24
N PRO A 150 4.10 1.90 27.58
CA PRO A 150 2.83 1.95 28.32
C PRO A 150 2.04 3.25 28.14
N GLU A 151 2.74 4.36 27.86
CA GLU A 151 2.18 5.69 27.66
C GLU A 151 1.45 5.85 26.32
N PHE A 152 1.61 4.89 25.40
CA PHE A 152 0.90 4.89 24.12
C PHE A 152 -0.47 4.23 24.27
N GLY A 153 -1.53 5.01 24.10
CA GLY A 153 -2.92 4.55 24.22
C GLY A 153 -3.23 3.94 25.59
N ASN A 154 -3.78 2.75 25.57
CA ASN A 154 -4.06 1.98 26.79
C ASN A 154 -3.03 0.86 26.94
N GLY A 155 -2.00 1.10 27.74
CA GLY A 155 -0.97 0.12 28.05
C GLY A 155 -0.13 -0.33 26.83
N GLY A 156 0.20 0.60 25.92
CA GLY A 156 1.06 0.38 24.77
C GLY A 156 0.33 0.08 23.46
N ARG A 157 -1.00 0.24 23.44
CA ARG A 157 -1.82 -0.01 22.23
C ARG A 157 -3.06 0.86 22.12
N VAL A 158 -3.56 1.02 20.90
CA VAL A 158 -4.83 1.69 20.58
C VAL A 158 -5.62 0.86 19.56
N SER A 159 -6.94 0.89 19.66
CA SER A 159 -7.82 0.18 18.72
C SER A 159 -7.95 0.94 17.41
N LEU A 160 -7.81 0.24 16.28
CA LEU A 160 -8.10 0.76 14.94
C LEU A 160 -9.61 1.02 14.73
N ARG A 161 -10.47 0.58 15.64
CA ARG A 161 -11.91 0.88 15.62
C ARG A 161 -12.26 2.24 16.24
N THR A 162 -11.29 2.91 16.87
CA THR A 162 -11.54 4.14 17.66
C THR A 162 -12.26 5.23 16.86
N GLY A 163 -11.90 5.44 15.59
CA GLY A 163 -12.49 6.49 14.73
C GLY A 163 -13.62 5.99 13.82
N LEU A 164 -14.01 4.72 13.89
CA LEU A 164 -14.98 4.14 12.94
C LEU A 164 -16.44 4.23 13.40
N GLY A 165 -16.69 4.81 14.55
CA GLY A 165 -18.04 4.89 15.14
C GLY A 165 -18.51 3.60 15.83
N PRO A 166 -19.70 3.65 16.49
CA PRO A 166 -20.23 2.54 17.26
C PRO A 166 -20.60 1.32 16.39
N GLN A 167 -21.01 1.54 15.15
CA GLN A 167 -21.40 0.49 14.20
C GLN A 167 -20.26 -0.46 13.80
N ALA A 168 -19.00 -0.08 14.03
CA ALA A 168 -17.84 -0.87 13.65
C ALA A 168 -17.20 -1.66 14.82
N GLN A 169 -17.75 -1.57 16.04
CA GLN A 169 -17.10 -2.14 17.23
C GLN A 169 -16.97 -3.67 17.17
N ASP A 170 -17.98 -4.35 16.60
CA ASP A 170 -17.99 -5.81 16.47
C ASP A 170 -17.63 -6.31 15.08
N LYS A 171 -17.31 -5.39 14.14
CA LYS A 171 -16.97 -5.74 12.76
C LYS A 171 -15.49 -6.11 12.62
N PHE A 172 -15.19 -6.83 11.55
CA PHE A 172 -13.81 -7.14 11.19
C PHE A 172 -13.04 -5.89 10.79
N VAL A 173 -11.95 -5.61 11.51
CA VAL A 173 -11.00 -4.51 11.22
C VAL A 173 -9.61 -4.97 11.61
N CYS A 174 -8.66 -4.87 10.70
CA CYS A 174 -7.24 -5.06 10.99
C CYS A 174 -6.40 -4.11 10.11
N SER A 175 -5.10 -4.16 10.24
CA SER A 175 -4.18 -3.59 9.26
C SER A 175 -3.11 -4.59 8.93
N THR A 176 -2.84 -4.76 7.65
CA THR A 176 -1.79 -5.65 7.12
C THR A 176 -0.66 -4.88 6.45
N THR A 177 -0.74 -3.56 6.43
CA THR A 177 0.25 -2.68 5.80
C THR A 177 0.70 -1.60 6.78
N PRO A 178 1.98 -1.24 6.83
CA PRO A 178 2.49 -0.21 7.72
C PRO A 178 1.85 1.15 7.50
N GLY A 179 1.66 1.91 8.59
CA GLY A 179 1.19 3.29 8.52
C GLY A 179 2.23 4.23 7.91
N THR A 180 1.74 5.36 7.41
CA THR A 180 2.55 6.42 6.78
C THR A 180 2.72 7.59 7.73
N LEU A 181 3.96 8.03 7.93
CA LEU A 181 4.32 9.09 8.90
C LEU A 181 4.28 10.50 8.28
N TYR A 182 3.70 11.42 9.04
CA TYR A 182 3.85 12.86 8.84
C TYR A 182 4.11 13.57 10.19
N GLY A 183 5.35 13.91 10.47
CA GLY A 183 5.76 14.39 11.79
C GLY A 183 5.43 13.38 12.90
N ASP A 184 4.64 13.81 13.87
CA ASP A 184 4.16 12.96 14.97
C ASP A 184 2.83 12.25 14.66
N LEU A 185 2.35 12.29 13.42
CA LEU A 185 1.14 11.59 12.98
C LEU A 185 1.49 10.32 12.21
N LEU A 186 0.78 9.24 12.52
CA LEU A 186 0.77 7.98 11.78
C LEU A 186 -0.59 7.80 11.15
N VAL A 187 -0.67 7.86 9.83
CA VAL A 187 -1.91 7.56 9.10
C VAL A 187 -1.96 6.06 8.80
N MET A 188 -3.00 5.41 9.27
CA MET A 188 -3.13 3.96 9.20
C MET A 188 -3.94 3.50 8.00
N PRO A 189 -3.41 2.58 7.19
CA PRO A 189 -4.22 1.78 6.30
C PRO A 189 -5.01 0.75 7.12
N THR A 190 -6.21 0.38 6.64
CA THR A 190 -7.04 -0.63 7.29
C THR A 190 -7.54 -1.65 6.27
N ARG A 191 -7.65 -2.90 6.69
CA ARG A 191 -8.39 -3.95 6.01
C ARG A 191 -9.67 -4.22 6.79
N VAL A 192 -10.79 -4.26 6.09
CA VAL A 192 -12.13 -4.53 6.62
C VAL A 192 -12.76 -5.70 5.88
N GLY A 193 -14.02 -6.05 6.18
CA GLY A 193 -14.76 -7.08 5.45
C GLY A 193 -15.07 -6.66 4.02
N GLU A 194 -15.40 -7.63 3.19
CA GLU A 194 -15.73 -7.49 1.77
C GLU A 194 -17.21 -7.84 1.49
N ASP A 195 -17.94 -8.18 2.56
CA ASP A 195 -19.38 -8.53 2.54
C ASP A 195 -20.27 -7.37 3.02
N GLN A 196 -21.58 -7.59 3.00
CA GLN A 196 -22.62 -6.58 3.35
C GLN A 196 -22.43 -5.92 4.71
N ASP A 197 -21.87 -6.60 5.69
CA ASP A 197 -21.68 -6.06 7.03
C ASP A 197 -20.29 -5.47 7.27
N ALA A 198 -19.56 -5.13 6.22
CA ALA A 198 -18.22 -4.56 6.31
C ALA A 198 -18.19 -3.29 7.16
N ALA A 199 -17.08 -3.09 7.90
CA ALA A 199 -16.81 -1.82 8.57
C ALA A 199 -16.56 -0.70 7.54
N PRO A 200 -16.75 0.58 7.90
CA PRO A 200 -16.42 1.69 7.03
C PRO A 200 -14.90 1.78 6.81
N GLY A 201 -14.50 2.20 5.62
CA GLY A 201 -13.09 2.35 5.23
C GLY A 201 -12.42 3.64 5.70
N THR A 202 -12.98 4.31 6.69
CA THR A 202 -12.51 5.58 7.26
C THR A 202 -10.99 5.61 7.42
N ILE A 203 -10.33 6.61 6.85
CA ILE A 203 -8.90 6.84 7.03
C ILE A 203 -8.67 7.52 8.37
N GLN A 204 -7.68 7.06 9.14
CA GLN A 204 -7.43 7.52 10.50
C GLN A 204 -5.97 7.88 10.71
N ALA A 205 -5.71 8.97 11.42
CA ALA A 205 -4.39 9.35 11.89
C ALA A 205 -4.30 9.32 13.41
N PHE A 206 -3.23 8.73 13.90
CA PHE A 206 -2.94 8.64 15.34
C PHE A 206 -1.66 9.39 15.67
N ASN A 207 -1.61 10.03 16.84
CA ASN A 207 -0.38 10.60 17.36
C ASN A 207 0.56 9.48 17.81
N VAL A 208 1.79 9.43 17.26
CA VAL A 208 2.75 8.36 17.53
C VAL A 208 3.27 8.33 18.96
N ARG A 209 3.17 9.45 19.71
CA ARG A 209 3.64 9.54 21.11
C ARG A 209 2.57 9.02 22.07
N THR A 210 1.32 9.39 21.84
CA THR A 210 0.23 9.18 22.79
C THR A 210 -0.78 8.12 22.34
N GLY A 211 -0.84 7.76 21.05
CA GLY A 211 -1.87 6.88 20.49
C GLY A 211 -3.25 7.56 20.35
N THR A 212 -3.37 8.86 20.62
CA THR A 212 -4.65 9.57 20.45
C THR A 212 -4.99 9.72 18.99
N LEU A 213 -6.29 9.54 18.65
CA LEU A 213 -6.82 9.84 17.33
C LEU A 213 -6.71 11.34 17.07
N ALA A 214 -6.06 11.72 15.97
CA ALA A 214 -5.87 13.12 15.59
C ALA A 214 -6.93 13.62 14.61
N TRP A 215 -7.21 12.83 13.57
CA TRP A 215 -8.24 13.14 12.58
C TRP A 215 -8.75 11.87 11.88
N THR A 216 -9.93 11.99 11.25
CA THR A 216 -10.52 10.99 10.35
C THR A 216 -10.90 11.61 9.01
N PHE A 217 -10.97 10.77 7.98
CA PHE A 217 -11.60 11.10 6.70
C PHE A 217 -12.56 9.95 6.33
N GLU A 218 -13.84 10.30 6.15
CA GLU A 218 -14.89 9.34 5.86
C GLU A 218 -14.91 9.00 4.36
N THR A 219 -14.61 7.75 4.01
CA THR A 219 -14.64 7.27 2.62
C THR A 219 -16.06 6.97 2.14
N ILE A 220 -16.99 6.75 3.07
CA ILE A 220 -18.44 6.71 2.85
C ILE A 220 -19.02 7.93 3.54
N PRO A 221 -19.35 9.00 2.80
CA PRO A 221 -19.71 10.29 3.40
C PRO A 221 -21.01 10.28 4.16
N PHE A 222 -21.08 11.10 5.23
CA PHE A 222 -22.32 11.42 5.94
C PHE A 222 -23.22 12.39 5.12
N PRO A 223 -24.51 12.53 5.45
CA PRO A 223 -25.51 13.31 4.68
C PRO A 223 -25.15 14.76 4.37
N ASP A 224 -24.29 15.39 5.16
CA ASP A 224 -23.83 16.77 5.03
C ASP A 224 -22.45 16.93 4.38
N GLN A 225 -21.85 15.81 3.98
CA GLN A 225 -20.51 15.79 3.39
C GLN A 225 -20.56 15.67 1.86
N PRO A 226 -19.59 16.28 1.14
CA PRO A 226 -19.44 16.09 -0.30
C PRO A 226 -19.27 14.60 -0.67
N GLY A 227 -19.93 14.17 -1.74
CA GLY A 227 -19.92 12.78 -2.22
C GLY A 227 -21.07 11.93 -1.67
N TYR A 228 -21.80 12.39 -0.65
CA TYR A 228 -22.96 11.65 -0.11
C TYR A 228 -24.01 11.33 -1.18
N GLU A 229 -24.24 12.26 -2.12
CA GLU A 229 -25.19 12.13 -3.22
C GLU A 229 -24.84 10.99 -4.20
N THR A 230 -23.64 10.46 -4.14
CA THR A 230 -23.17 9.34 -4.97
C THR A 230 -23.41 7.98 -4.36
N TRP A 231 -24.07 7.92 -3.22
CA TRP A 231 -24.38 6.72 -2.47
C TRP A 231 -25.87 6.53 -2.25
N SER A 232 -26.25 5.29 -1.92
CA SER A 232 -27.56 5.01 -1.34
C SER A 232 -27.75 5.83 -0.06
N LYS A 233 -28.98 6.30 0.17
CA LYS A 233 -29.33 7.26 1.21
C LYS A 233 -28.88 6.88 2.63
N ASP A 234 -28.82 5.58 2.93
CA ASP A 234 -28.45 5.07 4.27
C ASP A 234 -27.06 4.40 4.28
N ALA A 235 -26.25 4.54 3.23
CA ALA A 235 -24.92 3.91 3.09
C ALA A 235 -24.01 4.21 4.29
N TYR A 236 -24.01 5.45 4.79
CA TYR A 236 -23.20 5.87 5.94
C TYR A 236 -23.48 5.11 7.23
N ARG A 237 -24.59 4.38 7.33
CA ARG A 237 -24.95 3.55 8.49
C ARG A 237 -24.23 2.21 8.48
N ASN A 238 -23.62 1.84 7.38
CA ASN A 238 -22.87 0.58 7.21
C ASN A 238 -23.64 -0.68 7.60
N THR A 239 -24.91 -0.74 7.22
CA THR A 239 -25.76 -1.90 7.48
C THR A 239 -25.78 -2.90 6.33
N THR A 240 -25.65 -2.41 5.09
CA THR A 240 -25.65 -3.22 3.85
C THR A 240 -24.47 -2.91 2.93
N VAL A 241 -23.73 -1.84 3.22
CA VAL A 241 -22.53 -1.42 2.50
C VAL A 241 -21.43 -1.08 3.49
N GLY A 242 -20.19 -1.12 3.04
CA GLY A 242 -19.03 -0.77 3.84
C GLY A 242 -17.79 -0.71 2.97
N SER A 243 -16.63 -1.00 3.54
CA SER A 243 -15.34 -1.02 2.85
C SER A 243 -14.94 0.35 2.29
N ALA A 244 -14.55 0.49 1.04
CA ALA A 244 -13.92 1.68 0.46
C ALA A 244 -12.66 2.09 1.24
N ASN A 245 -11.97 1.13 1.84
CA ASN A 245 -10.82 1.32 2.71
C ASN A 245 -9.52 1.42 1.92
N CYS A 246 -8.48 1.98 2.53
CA CYS A 246 -7.11 1.87 2.05
C CYS A 246 -6.42 0.71 2.75
N TRP A 247 -6.11 -0.36 2.04
CA TRP A 247 -5.35 -1.50 2.58
C TRP A 247 -3.93 -1.62 1.99
N ALA A 248 -3.72 -1.02 0.83
CA ALA A 248 -2.48 -1.13 0.06
C ALA A 248 -1.30 -0.35 0.67
N GLY A 249 -1.60 0.71 1.42
CA GLY A 249 -0.62 1.68 1.90
C GLY A 249 -0.67 2.99 1.12
N MET A 250 0.06 3.98 1.59
CA MET A 250 -0.02 5.37 1.14
C MET A 250 1.36 5.92 0.84
N ALA A 251 1.44 6.92 -0.05
CA ALA A 251 2.64 7.74 -0.27
C ALA A 251 2.43 9.16 0.27
N ILE A 252 3.52 9.86 0.57
CA ILE A 252 3.43 11.22 1.12
C ILE A 252 4.48 12.15 0.54
N ASP A 253 4.04 13.29 0.03
CA ASP A 253 4.89 14.43 -0.25
C ASP A 253 5.06 15.26 1.03
N ARG A 254 6.08 14.92 1.82
CA ARG A 254 6.35 15.60 3.11
C ARG A 254 6.61 17.09 2.96
N LYS A 255 7.21 17.50 1.85
CA LYS A 255 7.53 18.90 1.60
C LYS A 255 6.27 19.75 1.46
N ARG A 256 5.22 19.18 0.84
CA ARG A 256 3.95 19.86 0.63
C ARG A 256 2.88 19.50 1.66
N GLY A 257 3.12 18.44 2.48
CA GLY A 257 2.16 17.93 3.42
C GLY A 257 0.97 17.23 2.74
N ILE A 258 1.16 16.64 1.56
CA ILE A 258 0.11 15.98 0.81
C ILE A 258 0.25 14.46 0.95
N LEU A 259 -0.76 13.82 1.50
CA LEU A 259 -0.89 12.37 1.62
C LEU A 259 -1.73 11.83 0.46
N PHE A 260 -1.22 10.81 -0.22
CA PHE A 260 -1.92 10.14 -1.32
C PHE A 260 -2.43 8.78 -0.85
N VAL A 261 -3.76 8.62 -0.89
CA VAL A 261 -4.47 7.48 -0.33
C VAL A 261 -5.22 6.76 -1.44
N PRO A 262 -4.80 5.53 -1.83
CA PRO A 262 -5.55 4.71 -2.77
C PRO A 262 -6.64 3.96 -2.00
N THR A 263 -7.91 4.15 -2.38
CA THR A 263 -9.04 3.43 -1.77
C THR A 263 -9.46 2.23 -2.61
N GLY A 264 -9.97 1.22 -1.95
CA GLY A 264 -10.51 0.02 -2.55
C GLY A 264 -11.99 0.13 -2.89
N SER A 265 -12.54 -0.99 -3.29
CA SER A 265 -13.93 -1.16 -3.66
C SER A 265 -14.87 -0.96 -2.47
N ALA A 266 -16.11 -0.60 -2.74
CA ALA A 266 -17.16 -0.61 -1.76
C ALA A 266 -17.72 -2.03 -1.63
N ALA A 267 -17.94 -2.50 -0.39
CA ALA A 267 -18.55 -3.80 -0.16
C ALA A 267 -20.09 -3.75 -0.29
N PRO A 268 -20.69 -4.82 -0.79
CA PRO A 268 -20.09 -6.08 -1.27
C PRO A 268 -19.34 -5.91 -2.59
N ASP A 269 -18.19 -6.55 -2.74
CA ASP A 269 -17.26 -6.30 -3.84
C ASP A 269 -17.79 -6.77 -5.20
N PHE A 270 -18.64 -7.81 -5.21
CA PHE A 270 -19.16 -8.43 -6.43
C PHE A 270 -20.66 -8.20 -6.65
N TRP A 271 -21.27 -7.30 -5.86
CA TRP A 271 -22.67 -6.95 -5.97
C TRP A 271 -22.93 -5.49 -5.64
N GLY A 272 -23.48 -4.73 -6.59
CA GLY A 272 -23.77 -3.30 -6.46
C GLY A 272 -25.23 -2.97 -6.17
N GLY A 273 -26.14 -3.94 -6.02
CA GLY A 273 -27.58 -3.68 -5.88
C GLY A 273 -27.98 -2.96 -4.59
N ASP A 274 -27.18 -3.04 -3.53
CA ASP A 274 -27.42 -2.37 -2.25
C ASP A 274 -26.89 -0.92 -2.20
N ARG A 275 -26.18 -0.49 -3.23
CA ARG A 275 -25.66 0.85 -3.39
C ARG A 275 -26.03 1.42 -4.76
N VAL A 276 -26.22 2.73 -4.82
CA VAL A 276 -26.64 3.43 -6.03
C VAL A 276 -25.75 4.64 -6.24
N GLY A 277 -25.30 4.84 -7.47
CA GLY A 277 -24.42 5.94 -7.83
C GLY A 277 -22.98 5.50 -8.03
N ASP A 278 -22.05 6.45 -8.03
CA ASP A 278 -20.64 6.20 -8.33
C ASP A 278 -19.80 5.82 -7.11
N ASP A 279 -20.39 5.82 -5.91
CA ASP A 279 -19.80 5.38 -4.63
C ASP A 279 -18.54 6.15 -4.21
N LEU A 280 -18.54 7.50 -4.29
CA LEU A 280 -17.42 8.30 -3.80
C LEU A 280 -17.28 8.19 -2.26
N TYR A 281 -16.11 7.82 -1.72
CA TYR A 281 -14.77 7.80 -2.32
C TYR A 281 -14.18 6.38 -2.47
N ALA A 282 -14.95 5.41 -2.87
CA ALA A 282 -14.42 4.10 -3.28
C ALA A 282 -13.65 4.22 -4.60
N ASN A 283 -12.66 3.33 -4.81
CA ASN A 283 -11.82 3.24 -6.01
C ASN A 283 -11.19 4.58 -6.44
N CYS A 284 -10.80 5.39 -5.46
CA CYS A 284 -10.25 6.73 -5.65
C CYS A 284 -8.78 6.81 -5.26
N LEU A 285 -8.01 7.60 -6.01
CA LEU A 285 -6.80 8.20 -5.47
C LEU A 285 -7.18 9.51 -4.81
N LEU A 286 -7.06 9.58 -3.48
CA LEU A 286 -7.32 10.79 -2.70
C LEU A 286 -6.01 11.51 -2.43
N ALA A 287 -6.03 12.83 -2.47
CA ALA A 287 -4.99 13.69 -1.90
C ALA A 287 -5.55 14.39 -0.68
N LEU A 288 -5.00 14.09 0.48
CA LEU A 288 -5.40 14.68 1.74
C LEU A 288 -4.30 15.59 2.29
N ASP A 289 -4.67 16.67 2.98
CA ASP A 289 -3.75 17.38 3.86
C ASP A 289 -3.34 16.43 5.01
N ALA A 290 -2.07 16.10 5.08
CA ALA A 290 -1.57 15.07 5.99
C ALA A 290 -1.68 15.45 7.47
N GLY A 291 -1.76 16.76 7.78
CA GLY A 291 -1.89 17.26 9.15
C GLY A 291 -3.32 17.25 9.66
N THR A 292 -4.31 17.34 8.78
CA THR A 292 -5.72 17.57 9.14
C THR A 292 -6.71 16.57 8.59
N GLY A 293 -6.30 15.73 7.62
CA GLY A 293 -7.18 14.82 6.90
C GLY A 293 -8.12 15.51 5.89
N LYS A 294 -7.99 16.83 5.67
CA LYS A 294 -8.84 17.56 4.73
C LYS A 294 -8.58 17.11 3.30
N LEU A 295 -9.64 16.81 2.54
CA LEU A 295 -9.56 16.51 1.12
C LEU A 295 -9.09 17.74 0.32
N LEU A 296 -8.02 17.55 -0.46
CA LEU A 296 -7.48 18.55 -1.40
C LEU A 296 -8.03 18.31 -2.80
N TRP A 297 -7.95 17.06 -3.26
CA TRP A 297 -8.52 16.59 -4.51
C TRP A 297 -8.68 15.07 -4.50
N TYR A 298 -9.46 14.53 -5.42
CA TYR A 298 -9.58 13.11 -5.69
C TYR A 298 -9.69 12.83 -7.18
N GLN A 299 -9.38 11.58 -7.54
CA GLN A 299 -9.62 11.02 -8.87
C GLN A 299 -10.16 9.62 -8.71
N GLN A 300 -11.39 9.39 -9.15
CA GLN A 300 -11.99 8.07 -9.15
C GLN A 300 -11.54 7.31 -10.39
N THR A 301 -11.07 6.08 -10.22
CA THR A 301 -10.53 5.24 -11.31
C THR A 301 -11.52 4.18 -11.77
N ILE A 302 -12.57 3.94 -11.01
CA ILE A 302 -13.70 3.07 -11.35
C ILE A 302 -14.95 3.62 -10.67
N HIS A 303 -16.01 3.81 -11.46
CA HIS A 303 -17.33 4.17 -10.99
C HIS A 303 -18.11 2.90 -10.66
N HIS A 304 -18.75 2.86 -9.49
CA HIS A 304 -19.63 1.77 -9.06
C HIS A 304 -19.01 0.37 -9.31
N ASP A 305 -17.91 0.11 -8.62
CA ASP A 305 -17.15 -1.12 -8.82
C ASP A 305 -17.92 -2.36 -8.33
N ILE A 306 -18.08 -3.35 -9.22
CA ILE A 306 -18.65 -4.66 -8.93
C ILE A 306 -17.70 -5.80 -9.31
N TRP A 307 -16.41 -5.53 -9.47
CA TRP A 307 -15.40 -6.43 -9.98
C TRP A 307 -14.20 -6.61 -9.05
N ASP A 308 -14.27 -6.06 -7.83
CA ASP A 308 -13.14 -6.01 -6.90
C ASP A 308 -11.88 -5.40 -7.56
N LYS A 309 -12.04 -4.23 -8.16
CA LYS A 309 -10.97 -3.51 -8.83
C LYS A 309 -10.37 -2.41 -7.95
N ASP A 310 -10.05 -2.74 -6.73
CA ASP A 310 -9.32 -1.90 -5.80
C ASP A 310 -8.16 -1.15 -6.43
N LEU A 311 -7.73 -0.07 -5.80
CA LEU A 311 -6.39 0.47 -5.97
C LEU A 311 -5.43 -0.29 -5.03
N PRO A 312 -4.78 -1.38 -5.51
CA PRO A 312 -4.16 -2.37 -4.63
C PRO A 312 -2.72 -2.01 -4.25
N ALA A 313 -2.14 -1.00 -4.91
CA ALA A 313 -0.75 -0.60 -4.75
C ALA A 313 -0.64 0.79 -4.12
N PRO A 314 0.33 1.02 -3.23
CA PRO A 314 0.68 2.38 -2.83
C PRO A 314 1.04 3.20 -4.06
N PRO A 315 0.59 4.46 -4.18
CA PRO A 315 1.00 5.31 -5.30
C PRO A 315 2.49 5.67 -5.18
N VAL A 316 3.14 5.89 -6.32
CA VAL A 316 4.55 6.30 -6.37
C VAL A 316 4.67 7.77 -6.74
N LEU A 317 5.51 8.50 -6.00
CA LEU A 317 5.80 9.90 -6.31
C LEU A 317 6.97 9.96 -7.29
N VAL A 318 6.72 10.55 -8.44
CA VAL A 318 7.70 10.67 -9.52
C VAL A 318 7.82 12.12 -9.98
N THR A 319 8.96 12.48 -10.59
CA THR A 319 9.10 13.74 -11.32
C THR A 319 9.37 13.40 -12.77
N VAL A 320 8.45 13.74 -13.64
CA VAL A 320 8.47 13.35 -15.06
C VAL A 320 8.55 14.57 -15.97
N ARG A 321 9.12 14.38 -17.17
CA ARG A 321 9.06 15.39 -18.23
C ARG A 321 7.76 15.20 -19.00
N HIS A 322 6.90 16.21 -18.95
CA HIS A 322 5.63 16.25 -19.70
C HIS A 322 5.51 17.59 -20.44
N GLU A 323 5.22 17.56 -21.73
CA GLU A 323 5.09 18.75 -22.59
C GLU A 323 6.24 19.76 -22.45
N GLY A 324 7.48 19.23 -22.34
CA GLY A 324 8.69 20.04 -22.22
C GLY A 324 9.04 20.53 -20.81
N HIS A 325 8.17 20.34 -19.82
CA HIS A 325 8.33 20.76 -18.42
C HIS A 325 8.54 19.58 -17.50
N MET A 326 9.24 19.80 -16.37
CA MET A 326 9.31 18.82 -15.28
C MET A 326 8.08 18.99 -14.39
N VAL A 327 7.35 17.91 -14.18
CA VAL A 327 6.14 17.88 -13.36
C VAL A 327 6.33 16.90 -12.22
N ASP A 328 6.10 17.36 -10.99
CA ASP A 328 5.99 16.50 -9.83
C ASP A 328 4.64 15.80 -9.86
N ALA A 329 4.66 14.52 -10.16
CA ALA A 329 3.46 13.71 -10.38
C ALA A 329 3.33 12.59 -9.34
N VAL A 330 2.11 12.11 -9.17
CA VAL A 330 1.79 10.86 -8.50
C VAL A 330 1.30 9.85 -9.54
N ALA A 331 1.91 8.67 -9.54
CA ALA A 331 1.54 7.55 -10.40
C ALA A 331 0.78 6.50 -9.59
N GLN A 332 -0.38 6.08 -10.10
CA GLN A 332 -1.21 5.04 -9.52
C GLN A 332 -1.35 3.88 -10.50
N THR A 333 -0.84 2.72 -10.15
CA THR A 333 -1.10 1.46 -10.83
C THR A 333 -2.40 0.82 -10.32
N THR A 334 -3.09 0.07 -11.17
CA THR A 334 -4.42 -0.45 -10.88
C THR A 334 -4.57 -1.93 -11.23
N LYS A 335 -5.53 -2.61 -10.60
CA LYS A 335 -5.96 -3.98 -10.98
C LYS A 335 -6.44 -4.04 -12.44
N THR A 336 -6.92 -2.93 -12.99
CA THR A 336 -7.31 -2.85 -14.41
C THR A 336 -6.13 -2.87 -15.39
N GLY A 337 -4.90 -2.81 -14.88
CA GLY A 337 -3.69 -2.80 -15.71
C GLY A 337 -3.36 -1.44 -16.29
N PHE A 338 -4.01 -0.38 -15.83
CA PHE A 338 -3.72 1.01 -16.20
C PHE A 338 -2.77 1.67 -15.20
N VAL A 339 -2.07 2.70 -15.67
CA VAL A 339 -1.34 3.66 -14.83
C VAL A 339 -1.99 5.02 -15.04
N PHE A 340 -2.42 5.63 -13.94
CA PHE A 340 -2.89 7.01 -13.94
C PHE A 340 -1.77 7.91 -13.43
N LEU A 341 -1.54 9.05 -14.08
CA LEU A 341 -0.57 10.06 -13.67
C LEU A 341 -1.27 11.39 -13.43
N PHE A 342 -1.09 11.92 -12.22
CA PHE A 342 -1.67 13.20 -11.83
C PHE A 342 -0.59 14.14 -11.31
N ASP A 343 -0.75 15.44 -11.59
CA ASP A 343 0.00 16.49 -10.90
C ASP A 343 -0.31 16.42 -9.40
N ARG A 344 0.72 16.39 -8.56
CA ARG A 344 0.56 16.17 -7.10
C ARG A 344 -0.28 17.23 -6.41
N VAL A 345 -0.21 18.47 -6.88
CA VAL A 345 -0.84 19.61 -6.22
C VAL A 345 -2.27 19.80 -6.68
N SER A 346 -2.47 19.77 -7.99
CA SER A 346 -3.77 20.09 -8.60
C SER A 346 -4.66 18.88 -8.83
N GLY A 347 -4.12 17.67 -8.80
CA GLY A 347 -4.85 16.45 -9.18
C GLY A 347 -5.18 16.37 -10.67
N LYS A 348 -4.68 17.32 -11.49
CA LYS A 348 -4.92 17.30 -12.94
C LYS A 348 -4.19 16.11 -13.55
N SER A 349 -4.90 15.32 -14.35
CA SER A 349 -4.30 14.24 -15.10
C SER A 349 -3.31 14.77 -16.14
N LEU A 350 -2.13 14.13 -16.22
CA LEU A 350 -1.10 14.48 -17.22
C LEU A 350 -1.50 14.00 -18.62
N PHE A 351 -2.28 12.94 -18.70
CA PHE A 351 -2.78 12.40 -19.97
C PHE A 351 -4.30 12.41 -19.97
N PRO A 352 -4.96 12.53 -21.13
CA PRO A 352 -6.41 12.47 -21.20
C PRO A 352 -6.96 11.17 -20.59
N ILE A 353 -8.05 11.31 -19.85
CA ILE A 353 -8.88 10.19 -19.35
C ILE A 353 -10.20 10.30 -20.09
N GLU A 354 -10.61 9.21 -20.75
CA GLU A 354 -11.84 9.14 -21.52
C GLU A 354 -12.89 8.34 -20.75
N GLU A 355 -14.09 8.92 -20.61
CA GLU A 355 -15.26 8.17 -20.17
C GLU A 355 -15.75 7.25 -21.29
N ARG A 356 -15.47 5.97 -21.18
CA ARG A 356 -15.84 4.97 -22.18
C ARG A 356 -17.09 4.19 -21.77
N PRO A 357 -18.04 3.95 -22.67
CA PRO A 357 -19.24 3.19 -22.35
C PRO A 357 -18.93 1.70 -22.16
N PHE A 358 -19.57 1.10 -21.13
CA PHE A 358 -19.50 -0.32 -20.85
C PHE A 358 -20.89 -0.94 -20.70
N PRO A 359 -21.03 -2.29 -20.82
CA PRO A 359 -22.30 -2.95 -20.74
C PRO A 359 -22.98 -2.77 -19.38
N LYS A 360 -24.31 -2.66 -19.39
CA LYS A 360 -25.13 -2.68 -18.17
C LYS A 360 -25.22 -4.09 -17.59
N SER A 361 -25.39 -4.19 -16.27
CA SER A 361 -25.76 -5.42 -15.61
C SER A 361 -27.14 -5.91 -16.10
N SER A 362 -27.29 -7.23 -16.19
CA SER A 362 -28.56 -7.89 -16.47
C SER A 362 -29.20 -8.49 -15.21
N LEU A 363 -28.60 -8.28 -14.05
CA LEU A 363 -29.13 -8.74 -12.78
C LEU A 363 -30.17 -7.77 -12.23
N ASP A 364 -31.27 -8.33 -11.72
CA ASP A 364 -32.34 -7.53 -11.14
C ASP A 364 -31.83 -6.78 -9.88
N GLY A 365 -32.04 -5.46 -9.84
CA GLY A 365 -31.65 -4.62 -8.72
C GLY A 365 -30.25 -4.02 -8.83
N GLU A 366 -29.40 -4.49 -9.75
CA GLU A 366 -28.06 -3.94 -9.95
C GLU A 366 -28.04 -2.85 -11.02
N VAL A 367 -27.55 -1.66 -10.68
CA VAL A 367 -27.43 -0.52 -11.58
C VAL A 367 -25.97 -0.15 -11.71
N THR A 368 -25.33 -0.57 -12.80
CA THR A 368 -23.93 -0.26 -13.10
C THR A 368 -23.77 1.15 -13.65
N SER A 369 -22.60 1.77 -13.44
CA SER A 369 -22.25 3.02 -14.12
C SER A 369 -22.24 2.86 -15.64
N PRO A 370 -22.77 3.82 -16.41
CA PRO A 370 -22.83 3.72 -17.88
C PRO A 370 -21.44 3.83 -18.54
N THR A 371 -20.50 4.47 -17.88
CA THR A 371 -19.13 4.69 -18.37
C THR A 371 -18.10 4.38 -17.30
N GLN A 372 -16.84 4.21 -17.73
CA GLN A 372 -15.69 4.04 -16.85
C GLN A 372 -14.53 4.88 -17.37
N PRO A 373 -13.70 5.45 -16.45
CA PRO A 373 -12.56 6.26 -16.82
C PRO A 373 -11.40 5.39 -17.34
N VAL A 374 -10.98 5.66 -18.57
CA VAL A 374 -9.89 4.92 -19.23
C VAL A 374 -8.79 5.91 -19.64
N PRO A 375 -7.57 5.80 -19.10
CA PRO A 375 -6.48 6.69 -19.50
C PRO A 375 -6.02 6.34 -20.92
N VAL A 376 -5.78 7.39 -21.73
CA VAL A 376 -5.29 7.24 -23.11
C VAL A 376 -3.82 6.82 -23.13
N LEU A 377 -3.05 7.33 -22.17
CA LEU A 377 -1.63 7.05 -21.96
C LEU A 377 -1.31 7.05 -20.45
N PRO A 378 -0.24 6.35 -20.02
CA PRO A 378 0.52 5.33 -20.79
C PRO A 378 -0.38 4.19 -21.27
N LYS A 379 0.12 3.39 -22.22
CA LYS A 379 -0.61 2.18 -22.59
C LYS A 379 -0.72 1.22 -21.41
N PRO A 380 -1.76 0.40 -21.33
CA PRO A 380 -1.88 -0.60 -20.27
C PRO A 380 -0.63 -1.47 -20.19
N TYR A 381 -0.16 -1.72 -18.96
CA TYR A 381 0.97 -2.62 -18.73
C TYR A 381 0.53 -4.09 -18.61
N ALA A 382 -0.75 -4.33 -18.35
CA ALA A 382 -1.33 -5.68 -18.38
C ALA A 382 -2.16 -5.89 -19.66
N ARG A 383 -2.24 -7.14 -20.09
CA ARG A 383 -3.04 -7.54 -21.26
C ARG A 383 -4.51 -7.20 -21.06
N GLN A 384 -5.13 -6.61 -22.08
CA GLN A 384 -6.54 -6.19 -22.09
C GLN A 384 -7.43 -7.07 -22.96
N THR A 385 -6.85 -8.00 -23.72
CA THR A 385 -7.58 -8.85 -24.65
C THR A 385 -7.12 -10.30 -24.54
N LEU A 386 -8.05 -11.22 -24.75
CA LEU A 386 -7.83 -12.67 -24.77
C LEU A 386 -8.40 -13.24 -26.05
N THR A 387 -7.69 -14.18 -26.67
CA THR A 387 -8.07 -14.86 -27.92
C THR A 387 -8.06 -16.39 -27.73
N GLU A 388 -8.61 -17.15 -28.67
CA GLU A 388 -8.56 -18.61 -28.62
C GLU A 388 -7.13 -19.17 -28.60
N ALA A 389 -6.16 -18.43 -29.14
CA ALA A 389 -4.75 -18.83 -29.13
C ALA A 389 -4.12 -18.77 -27.72
N ASP A 390 -4.75 -18.05 -26.80
CA ASP A 390 -4.30 -17.94 -25.40
C ASP A 390 -4.75 -19.10 -24.51
N LEU A 391 -5.69 -19.94 -25.02
CA LEU A 391 -6.12 -21.12 -24.30
C LEU A 391 -4.99 -22.17 -24.27
N SER A 392 -4.81 -22.79 -23.10
CA SER A 392 -3.74 -23.76 -22.89
C SER A 392 -3.73 -24.84 -23.98
N PRO A 393 -2.61 -25.05 -24.68
CA PRO A 393 -2.49 -26.15 -25.65
C PRO A 393 -2.45 -27.54 -24.97
N TYR A 394 -2.24 -27.57 -23.65
CA TYR A 394 -2.14 -28.79 -22.85
C TYR A 394 -3.44 -29.17 -22.15
N ALA A 395 -4.51 -28.39 -22.38
CA ALA A 395 -5.81 -28.72 -21.77
C ALA A 395 -6.41 -30.01 -22.39
N GLU A 396 -6.69 -30.98 -21.53
CA GLU A 396 -7.30 -32.26 -21.96
C GLU A 396 -8.73 -32.07 -22.51
N ASN A 397 -9.48 -31.08 -21.98
CA ASN A 397 -10.84 -30.74 -22.39
C ASN A 397 -10.89 -29.51 -23.33
N ARG A 398 -9.97 -29.42 -24.29
CA ARG A 398 -9.81 -28.25 -25.16
C ARG A 398 -11.06 -27.83 -25.92
N ASP A 399 -11.82 -28.78 -26.42
CA ASP A 399 -13.05 -28.49 -27.18
C ASP A 399 -14.14 -27.87 -26.29
N GLU A 400 -14.26 -28.34 -25.06
CA GLU A 400 -15.15 -27.76 -24.05
C GLU A 400 -14.70 -26.33 -23.68
N LEU A 401 -13.42 -26.13 -23.43
CA LEU A 401 -12.86 -24.81 -23.14
C LEU A 401 -13.06 -23.83 -24.29
N LEU A 402 -12.90 -24.27 -25.53
CA LEU A 402 -13.18 -23.48 -26.72
C LEU A 402 -14.66 -23.07 -26.78
N ALA A 403 -15.56 -24.01 -26.52
CA ALA A 403 -17.00 -23.74 -26.51
C ALA A 403 -17.35 -22.71 -25.40
N GLN A 404 -16.83 -22.89 -24.19
CA GLN A 404 -17.01 -21.96 -23.08
C GLN A 404 -16.43 -20.59 -23.42
N PHE A 405 -15.20 -20.54 -23.96
CA PHE A 405 -14.56 -19.30 -24.38
C PHE A 405 -15.38 -18.54 -25.43
N ARG A 406 -15.92 -19.24 -26.43
CA ARG A 406 -16.70 -18.61 -27.49
C ARG A 406 -18.03 -18.08 -27.00
N SER A 407 -18.69 -18.76 -26.08
CA SER A 407 -19.96 -18.34 -25.49
C SER A 407 -19.83 -17.26 -24.43
N ALA A 408 -18.68 -17.12 -23.79
CA ALA A 408 -18.47 -16.16 -22.74
C ALA A 408 -18.42 -14.70 -23.24
N ARG A 409 -19.03 -13.78 -22.49
CA ARG A 409 -18.75 -12.35 -22.63
C ARG A 409 -17.33 -12.08 -22.11
N LYS A 410 -16.59 -11.20 -22.79
CA LYS A 410 -15.15 -10.97 -22.49
C LYS A 410 -14.84 -9.50 -22.41
N GLY A 411 -13.98 -9.12 -21.48
CA GLY A 411 -13.45 -7.77 -21.39
C GLY A 411 -13.26 -7.27 -19.96
N LEU A 412 -12.80 -6.04 -19.85
CA LEU A 412 -12.37 -5.44 -18.59
C LEU A 412 -13.55 -5.23 -17.60
N PHE A 413 -14.63 -4.62 -18.06
CA PHE A 413 -15.79 -4.25 -17.24
C PHE A 413 -17.07 -4.98 -17.72
N GLN A 414 -16.99 -6.31 -17.83
CA GLN A 414 -18.17 -7.12 -18.12
C GLN A 414 -18.92 -7.41 -16.82
N PRO A 415 -20.15 -6.92 -16.63
CA PRO A 415 -20.91 -7.22 -15.42
C PRO A 415 -21.17 -8.71 -15.30
N PHE A 416 -21.26 -9.20 -14.06
CA PHE A 416 -21.69 -10.57 -13.80
C PHE A 416 -23.14 -10.79 -14.26
N GLY A 417 -23.51 -12.04 -14.48
CA GLY A 417 -24.83 -12.42 -14.95
C GLY A 417 -25.04 -13.92 -14.84
N LYS A 418 -26.05 -14.41 -15.54
CA LYS A 418 -26.34 -15.87 -15.64
C LYS A 418 -25.43 -16.57 -16.64
N ASP A 419 -24.77 -15.80 -17.50
CA ASP A 419 -23.88 -16.31 -18.55
C ASP A 419 -22.41 -16.32 -18.05
N ASN A 420 -21.58 -17.10 -18.77
CA ASN A 420 -20.15 -17.10 -18.50
C ASN A 420 -19.53 -15.74 -18.86
N VAL A 421 -18.68 -15.23 -17.96
CA VAL A 421 -17.92 -14.00 -18.14
C VAL A 421 -16.44 -14.29 -17.96
N ILE A 422 -15.62 -13.74 -18.84
CA ILE A 422 -14.16 -13.74 -18.71
C ILE A 422 -13.71 -12.29 -18.53
N LEU A 423 -13.25 -11.97 -17.32
CA LEU A 423 -12.66 -10.69 -17.01
C LEU A 423 -11.16 -10.71 -17.31
N LEU A 424 -10.65 -9.66 -17.96
CA LEU A 424 -9.23 -9.51 -18.23
C LEU A 424 -8.81 -8.03 -18.13
N PRO A 425 -7.87 -7.69 -17.23
CA PRO A 425 -7.28 -8.55 -16.20
C PRO A 425 -8.30 -9.14 -15.22
N GLY A 426 -7.96 -10.28 -14.59
CA GLY A 426 -8.79 -10.96 -13.59
C GLY A 426 -8.97 -10.16 -12.29
N PHE A 427 -9.49 -10.78 -11.24
CA PHE A 427 -9.77 -10.11 -9.95
C PHE A 427 -8.50 -9.60 -9.26
N ASP A 428 -7.45 -10.42 -9.19
CA ASP A 428 -6.15 -9.99 -8.68
C ASP A 428 -5.46 -8.96 -9.59
N GLY A 429 -5.93 -8.86 -10.82
CA GLY A 429 -5.61 -7.76 -11.71
C GLY A 429 -4.19 -7.72 -12.26
N GLY A 430 -3.76 -6.51 -12.62
CA GLY A 430 -2.45 -6.23 -13.20
C GLY A 430 -1.41 -5.82 -12.17
N GLY A 431 -1.77 -5.04 -11.16
CA GLY A 431 -0.92 -4.58 -10.07
C GLY A 431 -1.43 -5.03 -8.72
N GLU A 432 -0.52 -5.19 -7.76
CA GLU A 432 -0.80 -5.64 -6.41
C GLU A 432 0.02 -4.89 -5.35
N TRP A 433 -0.19 -5.18 -4.07
CA TRP A 433 0.34 -4.49 -2.90
C TRP A 433 1.88 -4.36 -2.83
N GLY A 434 2.61 -5.13 -3.62
CA GLY A 434 4.06 -4.98 -3.73
C GLY A 434 4.52 -3.61 -4.22
N GLY A 435 3.63 -2.83 -4.77
CA GLY A 435 3.89 -1.51 -5.35
C GLY A 435 4.29 -1.57 -6.82
N PRO A 436 4.27 -0.44 -7.53
CA PRO A 436 4.71 -0.31 -8.92
C PRO A 436 6.22 -0.26 -9.08
#